data_406e603a67daa72eebcbfefc51a91301
#
_entry.id   406e603a67daa72eebcbfefc51a91301
#
_cell.length_a   1.000
_cell.length_b   1.000
_cell.length_c   1.000
_cell.angle_alpha   90.00
_cell.angle_beta   90.00
_cell.angle_gamma   90.00
#
_symmetry.space_group_name_H-M   'P 1'
#
loop_
_entity.id
_entity.type
_entity.pdbx_description
1 polymer ?
#
loop_
_entity_poly.entity_id
_entity_poly.type
_entity_poly.pdbx_seq_one_letter_code
_entity_poly.pdbx_strand_id
1 'polypeptide(L)'
;IAYAADLLMRRQRLPIDIVAKILAPPIWNAIDRMNQSERKLLTTLRMVYGPLLMNGPFAIIIGQTGRMIGLTDRIRLRPLTAARRGDMFYLSSEEASIRLISPELDRVWTPNGGEPVVGELNNMRTVLQ
;
A
#
# COMPACT_ATOMS: atom_id res chain seq x y z
N ILE A 1 -9.12 -7.49 -8.04
CA ILE A 1 -7.97 -6.81 -7.39
C ILE A 1 -6.67 -7.26 -8.04
N ALA A 2 -6.36 -8.55 -8.11
CA ALA A 2 -5.11 -9.05 -8.70
C ALA A 2 -4.89 -8.54 -10.13
N TYR A 3 -5.92 -8.55 -10.98
CA TYR A 3 -5.84 -8.01 -12.33
C TYR A 3 -5.56 -6.50 -12.35
N ALA A 4 -6.20 -5.73 -11.48
CA ALA A 4 -5.97 -4.29 -11.40
C ALA A 4 -4.53 -3.98 -10.94
N ALA A 5 -4.03 -4.70 -9.94
CA ALA A 5 -2.65 -4.58 -9.48
C ALA A 5 -1.65 -4.94 -10.60
N ASP A 6 -1.86 -6.05 -11.31
CA ASP A 6 -1.04 -6.45 -12.46
C ASP A 6 -1.05 -5.40 -13.56
N LEU A 7 -2.23 -4.90 -13.94
CA LEU A 7 -2.38 -3.85 -14.94
C LEU A 7 -1.60 -2.60 -14.57
N LEU A 8 -1.81 -2.07 -13.36
CA LEU A 8 -1.22 -0.80 -12.94
C LEU A 8 0.28 -0.91 -12.67
N MET A 9 0.69 -1.95 -11.95
CA MET A 9 2.08 -2.07 -11.48
C MET A 9 3.01 -2.72 -12.51
N ARG A 10 2.58 -3.78 -13.19
CA ARG A 10 3.42 -4.54 -14.12
C ARG A 10 3.31 -4.03 -15.55
N ARG A 11 2.08 -3.86 -16.06
CA ARG A 11 1.87 -3.47 -17.46
C ARG A 11 2.06 -1.97 -17.69
N GLN A 12 1.47 -1.13 -16.84
CA GLN A 12 1.60 0.33 -16.93
C GLN A 12 2.80 0.89 -16.16
N ARG A 13 3.45 0.08 -15.31
CA ARG A 13 4.63 0.43 -14.51
C ARG A 13 4.43 1.69 -13.67
N LEU A 14 3.23 1.89 -13.14
CA LEU A 14 2.95 3.04 -12.29
C LEU A 14 3.66 2.88 -10.93
N PRO A 15 4.18 3.98 -10.37
CA PRO A 15 4.71 4.00 -9.01
C PRO A 15 3.65 3.59 -8.00
N ILE A 16 4.07 2.93 -6.90
CA ILE A 16 3.13 2.38 -5.92
C ILE A 16 2.27 3.44 -5.24
N ASP A 17 2.79 4.64 -5.02
CA ASP A 17 2.04 5.76 -4.47
C ASP A 17 0.90 6.22 -5.40
N ILE A 18 1.09 6.15 -6.70
CA ILE A 18 0.05 6.42 -7.70
C ILE A 18 -0.97 5.28 -7.72
N VAL A 19 -0.51 4.03 -7.69
CA VAL A 19 -1.40 2.86 -7.62
C VAL A 19 -2.29 2.92 -6.38
N ALA A 20 -1.74 3.26 -5.22
CA ALA A 20 -2.50 3.45 -3.99
C ALA A 20 -3.56 4.55 -4.14
N LYS A 21 -3.23 5.68 -4.76
CA LYS A 21 -4.18 6.77 -5.04
C LYS A 21 -5.27 6.40 -6.06
N ILE A 22 -5.03 5.42 -6.91
CA ILE A 22 -6.04 4.87 -7.83
C ILE A 22 -6.97 3.92 -7.07
N LEU A 23 -6.42 2.96 -6.32
CA LEU A 23 -7.18 1.94 -5.61
C LEU A 23 -7.93 2.49 -4.39
N ALA A 24 -7.31 3.39 -3.63
CA ALA A 24 -7.83 3.99 -2.40
C ALA A 24 -7.71 5.53 -2.43
N PRO A 25 -8.34 6.22 -3.39
CA PRO A 25 -8.22 7.66 -3.49
C PRO A 25 -8.84 8.35 -2.26
N PRO A 26 -8.31 9.50 -1.82
CA PRO A 26 -8.94 10.31 -0.78
C PRO A 26 -10.37 10.67 -1.13
N ILE A 27 -11.19 10.94 -0.10
CA ILE A 27 -12.56 11.45 -0.29
C ILE A 27 -12.54 12.86 -0.90
N TRP A 28 -13.60 13.24 -1.61
CA TRP A 28 -13.66 14.52 -2.30
C TRP A 28 -13.39 15.71 -1.39
N ASN A 29 -13.96 15.74 -0.19
CA ASN A 29 -13.72 16.83 0.78
C ASN A 29 -12.24 16.97 1.20
N ALA A 30 -11.48 15.88 1.18
CA ALA A 30 -10.04 15.95 1.43
C ALA A 30 -9.29 16.50 0.21
N ILE A 31 -9.69 16.08 -1.00
CA ILE A 31 -9.10 16.54 -2.27
C ILE A 31 -9.30 18.07 -2.41
N ASP A 32 -10.47 18.59 -2.04
CA ASP A 32 -10.79 20.01 -2.15
C ASP A 32 -9.90 20.91 -1.25
N ARG A 33 -9.34 20.35 -0.19
CA ARG A 33 -8.42 21.04 0.74
C ARG A 33 -6.95 20.96 0.35
N MET A 34 -6.63 20.18 -0.68
CA MET A 34 -5.26 20.02 -1.16
C MET A 34 -4.81 21.20 -2.05
N ASN A 35 -3.52 21.32 -2.22
CA ASN A 35 -2.97 22.29 -3.16
C ASN A 35 -3.42 21.98 -4.62
N GLN A 36 -3.29 22.96 -5.51
CA GLN A 36 -3.79 22.86 -6.87
C GLN A 36 -3.18 21.67 -7.67
N SER A 37 -1.89 21.40 -7.47
CA SER A 37 -1.20 20.32 -8.19
C SER A 37 -1.69 18.94 -7.75
N GLU A 38 -1.82 18.71 -6.45
CA GLU A 38 -2.34 17.45 -5.89
C GLU A 38 -3.80 17.23 -6.26
N ARG A 39 -4.62 18.28 -6.17
CA ARG A 39 -6.03 18.24 -6.58
C ARG A 39 -6.16 17.86 -8.04
N LYS A 40 -5.38 18.48 -8.93
CA LYS A 40 -5.38 18.17 -10.36
C LYS A 40 -4.98 16.72 -10.62
N LEU A 41 -3.92 16.24 -9.98
CA LEU A 41 -3.47 14.85 -10.09
C LEU A 41 -4.58 13.89 -9.67
N LEU A 42 -5.13 14.03 -8.46
CA LEU A 42 -6.14 13.12 -7.91
C LEU A 42 -7.45 13.16 -8.72
N THR A 43 -7.87 14.34 -9.16
CA THR A 43 -9.05 14.46 -10.04
C THR A 43 -8.81 13.72 -11.36
N THR A 44 -7.64 13.89 -11.99
CA THR A 44 -7.29 13.20 -13.23
C THR A 44 -7.26 11.69 -13.03
N LEU A 45 -6.61 11.20 -11.96
CA LEU A 45 -6.57 9.76 -11.65
C LEU A 45 -7.97 9.18 -11.46
N ARG A 46 -8.87 9.89 -10.79
CA ARG A 46 -10.26 9.45 -10.60
C ARG A 46 -11.08 9.45 -11.89
N MET A 47 -10.80 10.37 -12.80
CA MET A 47 -11.46 10.39 -14.13
C MET A 47 -10.97 9.24 -15.01
N VAL A 48 -9.67 8.98 -15.02
CA VAL A 48 -9.06 7.96 -15.90
C VAL A 48 -9.25 6.56 -15.36
N TYR A 49 -9.04 6.37 -14.05
CA TYR A 49 -9.02 5.06 -13.37
C TYR A 49 -10.19 4.83 -12.42
N GLY A 50 -11.23 5.64 -12.49
CA GLY A 50 -12.40 5.54 -11.60
C GLY A 50 -12.97 4.13 -11.44
N PRO A 51 -13.10 3.32 -12.50
CA PRO A 51 -13.60 1.95 -12.41
C PRO A 51 -12.72 1.00 -11.57
N LEU A 52 -11.45 1.35 -11.32
CA LEU A 52 -10.52 0.55 -10.51
C LEU A 52 -10.54 0.93 -9.03
N LEU A 53 -11.29 1.97 -8.66
CA LEU A 53 -11.49 2.37 -7.26
C LEU A 53 -12.06 1.21 -6.45
N MET A 54 -11.38 0.85 -5.39
CA MET A 54 -11.88 -0.12 -4.41
C MET A 54 -12.79 0.61 -3.41
N ASN A 55 -14.07 0.33 -3.51
CA ASN A 55 -15.06 0.90 -2.59
C ASN A 55 -15.33 -0.06 -1.42
N GLY A 56 -15.45 0.49 -0.22
CA GLY A 56 -15.69 -0.25 1.02
C GLY A 56 -14.42 -0.65 1.78
N PRO A 57 -14.58 -1.40 2.89
CA PRO A 57 -13.47 -1.80 3.75
C PRO A 57 -12.57 -2.83 3.11
N PHE A 58 -11.27 -2.59 3.08
CA PHE A 58 -10.29 -3.59 2.67
C PHE A 58 -8.93 -3.41 3.36
N ALA A 59 -8.21 -4.52 3.49
CA ALA A 59 -6.79 -4.57 3.74
C ALA A 59 -6.20 -5.62 2.82
N ILE A 60 -5.20 -5.25 2.03
CA ILE A 60 -4.57 -6.14 1.06
C ILE A 60 -3.07 -6.15 1.23
N ILE A 61 -2.48 -7.29 0.91
CA ILE A 61 -1.03 -7.45 0.80
C ILE A 61 -0.74 -7.85 -0.65
N ILE A 62 0.15 -7.11 -1.30
CA ILE A 62 0.59 -7.38 -2.67
C ILE A 62 2.03 -7.83 -2.62
N GLY A 63 2.27 -9.10 -3.05
CA GLY A 63 3.61 -9.62 -3.28
C GLY A 63 4.07 -9.31 -4.70
N GLN A 64 5.26 -8.77 -4.83
CA GLN A 64 5.94 -8.52 -6.09
C GLN A 64 7.40 -8.96 -5.95
N THR A 65 8.09 -9.26 -7.05
CA THR A 65 9.51 -9.63 -7.00
C THR A 65 10.32 -8.58 -6.24
N GLY A 66 10.92 -8.99 -5.12
CA GLY A 66 11.76 -8.15 -4.29
C GLY A 66 11.02 -7.19 -3.37
N ARG A 67 9.68 -7.19 -3.33
CA ARG A 67 8.92 -6.30 -2.42
C ARG A 67 7.59 -6.87 -1.97
N MET A 68 7.15 -6.44 -0.80
CA MET A 68 5.84 -6.69 -0.22
C MET A 68 5.18 -5.35 0.13
N ILE A 69 3.93 -5.18 -0.26
CA ILE A 69 3.21 -3.91 -0.13
C ILE A 69 1.92 -4.16 0.62
N GLY A 70 1.68 -3.40 1.69
CA GLY A 70 0.41 -3.37 2.41
C GLY A 70 -0.36 -2.11 2.08
N LEU A 71 -1.67 -2.23 1.87
CA LEU A 71 -2.58 -1.11 1.62
C LEU A 71 -3.94 -1.38 2.26
N THR A 72 -4.49 -0.35 2.90
CA THR A 72 -5.86 -0.36 3.42
C THR A 72 -6.76 0.60 2.65
N ASP A 73 -8.07 0.47 2.87
CA ASP A 73 -9.03 1.45 2.42
C ASP A 73 -8.72 2.86 2.95
N ARG A 74 -9.18 3.87 2.22
CA ARG A 74 -8.87 5.29 2.44
C ARG A 74 -9.20 5.85 3.83
N ILE A 75 -10.13 5.22 4.56
CA ILE A 75 -10.51 5.61 5.94
C ILE A 75 -10.10 4.56 6.98
N ARG A 76 -9.34 3.55 6.56
CA ARG A 76 -8.80 2.48 7.40
C ARG A 76 -9.89 1.78 8.25
N LEU A 77 -10.93 1.29 7.59
CA LEU A 77 -11.96 0.47 8.23
C LEU A 77 -11.47 -0.94 8.54
N ARG A 78 -10.51 -1.46 7.75
CA ARG A 78 -9.81 -2.70 8.03
C ARG A 78 -8.44 -2.43 8.62
N PRO A 79 -8.06 -3.15 9.70
CA PRO A 79 -6.75 -2.98 10.31
C PRO A 79 -5.64 -3.56 9.43
N LEU A 80 -4.49 -2.91 9.49
CA LEU A 80 -3.23 -3.42 8.97
C LEU A 80 -2.13 -2.98 9.93
N THR A 81 -1.33 -3.93 10.38
CA THR A 81 -0.16 -3.69 11.22
C THR A 81 1.08 -4.02 10.44
N ALA A 82 2.03 -3.11 10.43
CA ALA A 82 3.36 -3.31 9.93
C ALA A 82 4.35 -3.40 11.09
N ALA A 83 5.34 -4.27 10.98
CA ALA A 83 6.37 -4.41 11.99
C ALA A 83 7.73 -4.72 11.35
N ARG A 84 8.79 -4.42 12.09
CA ARG A 84 10.17 -4.69 11.70
C ARG A 84 10.97 -5.26 12.86
N ARG A 85 11.82 -6.23 12.55
CA ARG A 85 12.89 -6.70 13.43
C ARG A 85 14.13 -6.99 12.58
N GLY A 86 15.22 -6.23 12.82
CA GLY A 86 16.42 -6.33 11.98
C GLY A 86 16.07 -6.14 10.49
N ASP A 87 16.39 -7.16 9.70
CA ASP A 87 16.11 -7.20 8.27
C ASP A 87 14.73 -7.81 7.91
N MET A 88 13.98 -8.24 8.92
CA MET A 88 12.66 -8.84 8.72
C MET A 88 11.57 -7.78 8.74
N PHE A 89 10.68 -7.84 7.75
CA PHE A 89 9.49 -7.00 7.64
C PHE A 89 8.23 -7.86 7.68
N TYR A 90 7.27 -7.44 8.48
CA TYR A 90 6.03 -8.17 8.75
C TYR A 90 4.82 -7.31 8.42
N LEU A 91 3.81 -7.92 7.82
CA LEU A 91 2.48 -7.35 7.62
C LEU A 91 1.41 -8.34 8.13
N SER A 92 0.47 -7.86 8.91
CA SER A 92 -0.67 -8.64 9.40
C SER A 92 -1.85 -7.72 9.70
N SER A 93 -3.05 -8.26 9.78
CA SER A 93 -4.21 -7.53 10.32
C SER A 93 -4.07 -7.25 11.81
N GLU A 94 -3.29 -8.06 12.55
CA GLU A 94 -3.15 -7.99 14.00
C GLU A 94 -1.69 -8.10 14.43
N GLU A 95 -1.28 -7.26 15.40
CA GLU A 95 0.05 -7.32 15.99
C GLU A 95 0.31 -8.65 16.71
N ALA A 96 -0.71 -9.21 17.38
CA ALA A 96 -0.60 -10.47 18.09
C ALA A 96 -0.09 -11.61 17.20
N SER A 97 -0.55 -11.67 15.95
CA SER A 97 -0.11 -12.67 14.96
C SER A 97 1.38 -12.53 14.62
N ILE A 98 1.88 -11.29 14.54
CA ILE A 98 3.30 -11.03 14.30
C ILE A 98 4.12 -11.47 15.51
N ARG A 99 3.66 -11.15 16.72
CA ARG A 99 4.38 -11.49 17.97
C ARG A 99 4.43 -12.99 18.26
N LEU A 100 3.54 -13.79 17.69
CA LEU A 100 3.63 -15.25 17.76
C LEU A 100 4.90 -15.79 17.06
N ILE A 101 5.31 -15.17 15.96
CA ILE A 101 6.51 -15.58 15.21
C ILE A 101 7.75 -14.74 15.56
N SER A 102 7.57 -13.51 16.00
CA SER A 102 8.63 -12.59 16.39
C SER A 102 8.21 -11.84 17.65
N PRO A 103 8.43 -12.41 18.87
CA PRO A 103 8.00 -11.79 20.12
C PRO A 103 8.60 -10.40 20.35
N GLU A 104 9.85 -10.23 19.96
CA GLU A 104 10.57 -8.94 20.03
C GLU A 104 10.55 -8.25 18.68
N LEU A 105 10.15 -6.99 18.66
CA LEU A 105 10.06 -6.16 17.47
C LEU A 105 10.76 -4.82 17.70
N ASP A 106 11.54 -4.38 16.73
CA ASP A 106 12.21 -3.08 16.79
C ASP A 106 11.23 -1.93 16.56
N ARG A 107 10.24 -2.17 15.73
CA ARG A 107 9.21 -1.19 15.39
C ARG A 107 7.89 -1.87 15.03
N VAL A 108 6.80 -1.30 15.55
CA VAL A 108 5.42 -1.65 15.17
C VAL A 108 4.67 -0.38 14.84
N TRP A 109 3.93 -0.36 13.76
CA TRP A 109 3.11 0.79 13.39
C TRP A 109 1.90 0.38 12.56
N THR A 110 0.91 1.25 12.54
CA THR A 110 -0.28 1.10 11.71
C THR A 110 -0.21 2.14 10.58
N PRO A 111 -0.19 1.74 9.30
CA PRO A 111 -0.23 2.67 8.17
C PRO A 111 -1.48 3.52 8.16
N ASN A 112 -1.40 4.72 7.59
CA ASN A 112 -2.58 5.54 7.37
C ASN A 112 -3.47 4.94 6.28
N GLY A 113 -4.77 5.26 6.32
CA GLY A 113 -5.71 4.82 5.30
C GLY A 113 -5.32 5.32 3.90
N GLY A 114 -5.33 4.42 2.91
CA GLY A 114 -4.94 4.72 1.54
C GLY A 114 -3.44 4.97 1.31
N GLU A 115 -2.62 4.85 2.35
CA GLU A 115 -1.18 5.04 2.29
C GLU A 115 -0.46 3.68 2.22
N PRO A 116 0.34 3.40 1.17
CA PRO A 116 1.01 2.12 1.03
C PRO A 116 2.18 2.01 2.01
N VAL A 117 2.34 0.85 2.64
CA VAL A 117 3.56 0.49 3.36
C VAL A 117 4.33 -0.55 2.55
N VAL A 118 5.63 -0.31 2.35
CA VAL A 118 6.47 -1.11 1.45
C VAL A 118 7.66 -1.68 2.21
N GLY A 119 7.83 -2.99 2.13
CA GLY A 119 9.06 -3.69 2.49
C GLY A 119 9.79 -4.13 1.23
N GLU A 120 11.06 -3.77 1.10
CA GLU A 120 11.91 -4.14 -0.02
C GLU A 120 13.05 -5.05 0.43
N LEU A 121 13.36 -6.06 -0.37
CA LEU A 121 14.54 -6.91 -0.16
C LEU A 121 15.80 -6.16 -0.59
N ASN A 122 16.68 -5.89 0.35
CA ASN A 122 17.88 -5.09 0.15
C ASN A 122 19.00 -5.79 -0.66
N ASN A 123 18.87 -7.05 -1.10
CA ASN A 123 19.94 -7.76 -1.79
C ASN A 123 19.43 -8.78 -2.82
N MET A 124 19.00 -8.32 -3.96
CA MET A 124 19.00 -9.17 -5.17
C MET A 124 20.27 -9.00 -6.02
N ARG A 125 21.32 -8.34 -5.51
CA ARG A 125 22.57 -8.09 -6.29
C ARG A 125 23.69 -9.10 -6.08
N THR A 126 23.56 -10.09 -5.21
CA THR A 126 24.70 -10.94 -4.84
C THR A 126 24.57 -12.43 -5.23
N VAL A 127 23.58 -12.83 -6.01
CA VAL A 127 23.42 -14.26 -6.38
C VAL A 127 23.58 -14.54 -7.88
N LEU A 128 24.07 -13.57 -8.64
CA LEU A 128 24.43 -13.79 -10.06
C LEU A 128 25.89 -13.36 -10.31
N GLN A 129 26.82 -13.94 -9.56
CA GLN A 129 28.23 -14.05 -9.95
C GLN A 129 28.66 -15.49 -9.77
#